data_f56fc3ad52337a4493dfcb5622c79c85
#
_entry.id   f56fc3ad52337a4493dfcb5622c79c85
#
_cell.length_a   1.000
_cell.length_b   1.000
_cell.length_c   1.000
_cell.angle_alpha   90.00
_cell.angle_beta   90.00
_cell.angle_gamma   90.00
#
_symmetry.space_group_name_H-M   'P 1'
#
loop_
_entity.id
_entity.type
_entity.pdbx_description
1 polymer ?
#
loop_
_entity_poly.entity_id
_entity_poly.type
_entity_poly.pdbx_seq_one_letter_code
_entity_poly.pdbx_strand_id
1 'polypeptide(L)'
;PSAYEFPLLIRHLLSRLSAQHTEQQIVYGDGRRFSYGDFFERVQRFANGLRSLGIGPGDTVAMMDWDSHRYLECFFAVPMIGAVLHTINIRLAPEQILYTINHARDTALLVHDDFVPLLEGFKDKTPTLKITLRLSDQSSDADDASTQAEFDDEYEHLLSRASVEVDAPDFDENIRATTFYTTGTTGNPKGVYFSQRQIVLHTLGVAVGLSSAADQGRVHVDDVYMPI
;
A
#
# COMPACT_ATOMS: atom_id res chain seq x y z
N PRO A 1 3.75 -34.45 17.99
CA PRO A 1 3.91 -33.39 16.98
C PRO A 1 2.82 -32.37 17.21
N SER A 2 3.22 -31.11 17.37
CA SER A 2 2.31 -29.97 17.42
C SER A 2 1.68 -29.75 16.04
N ALA A 3 0.50 -29.15 15.99
CA ALA A 3 -0.03 -28.62 14.74
C ALA A 3 0.92 -27.58 14.16
N TYR A 4 0.92 -27.44 12.85
CA TYR A 4 1.67 -26.36 12.17
C TYR A 4 1.17 -25.01 12.68
N GLU A 5 2.10 -24.15 13.10
CA GLU A 5 1.78 -22.78 13.48
C GLU A 5 1.58 -21.96 12.19
N PHE A 6 0.33 -21.57 11.94
CA PHE A 6 -0.04 -20.77 10.77
C PHE A 6 -0.23 -19.31 11.20
N PRO A 7 0.74 -18.42 10.91
CA PRO A 7 0.63 -17.03 11.32
C PRO A 7 -0.43 -16.28 10.50
N LEU A 8 -1.14 -15.36 11.15
CA LEU A 8 -2.16 -14.54 10.53
C LEU A 8 -1.49 -13.36 9.79
N LEU A 9 -0.99 -13.62 8.58
CA LEU A 9 -0.33 -12.63 7.72
C LEU A 9 -1.26 -12.18 6.59
N ILE A 10 -1.22 -10.88 6.26
CA ILE A 10 -2.06 -10.27 5.22
C ILE A 10 -1.90 -10.97 3.87
N ARG A 11 -0.68 -11.42 3.53
CA ARG A 11 -0.43 -12.16 2.28
C ARG A 11 -1.29 -13.42 2.13
N HIS A 12 -1.70 -14.06 3.23
CA HIS A 12 -2.54 -15.25 3.18
C HIS A 12 -3.99 -14.94 2.75
N LEU A 13 -4.45 -13.70 2.94
CA LEU A 13 -5.72 -13.24 2.38
C LEU A 13 -5.65 -13.19 0.86
N LEU A 14 -4.53 -12.71 0.32
CA LEU A 14 -4.32 -12.57 -1.12
C LEU A 14 -4.19 -13.93 -1.84
N SER A 15 -3.52 -14.90 -1.25
CA SER A 15 -3.26 -16.20 -1.88
C SER A 15 -4.53 -16.99 -2.21
N ARG A 16 -5.62 -16.76 -1.49
CA ARG A 16 -6.92 -17.41 -1.79
C ARG A 16 -7.65 -16.75 -2.95
N LEU A 17 -7.52 -15.44 -3.09
CA LEU A 17 -8.16 -14.66 -4.15
C LEU A 17 -7.54 -15.00 -5.52
N SER A 18 -6.24 -15.21 -5.59
CA SER A 18 -5.53 -15.53 -6.82
C SER A 18 -5.92 -16.87 -7.44
N ALA A 19 -6.49 -17.79 -6.66
CA ALA A 19 -6.82 -19.14 -7.13
C ALA A 19 -8.26 -19.30 -7.69
N GLN A 20 -9.18 -18.37 -7.41
CA GLN A 20 -10.62 -18.61 -7.63
C GLN A 20 -11.33 -17.57 -8.51
N HIS A 21 -10.84 -16.35 -8.63
CA HIS A 21 -11.54 -15.24 -9.32
C HIS A 21 -10.59 -14.36 -10.13
N THR A 22 -9.67 -14.96 -10.87
CA THR A 22 -8.61 -14.27 -11.60
C THR A 22 -9.12 -13.27 -12.63
N GLU A 23 -10.31 -13.52 -13.20
CA GLU A 23 -10.91 -12.68 -14.26
C GLU A 23 -11.70 -11.47 -13.72
N GLN A 24 -11.96 -11.42 -12.42
CA GLN A 24 -12.64 -10.26 -11.81
C GLN A 24 -11.77 -9.01 -11.93
N GLN A 25 -12.40 -7.84 -12.11
CA GLN A 25 -11.66 -6.65 -12.51
C GLN A 25 -11.62 -5.59 -11.42
N ILE A 26 -10.46 -4.91 -11.36
CA ILE A 26 -10.27 -3.62 -10.70
C ILE A 26 -10.28 -2.55 -11.78
N VAL A 27 -11.08 -1.53 -11.60
CA VAL A 27 -11.20 -0.40 -12.53
C VAL A 27 -10.71 0.87 -11.85
N TYR A 28 -9.81 1.60 -12.51
CA TYR A 28 -9.25 2.84 -11.99
C TYR A 28 -9.31 3.97 -13.02
N GLY A 29 -9.60 5.18 -12.54
CA GLY A 29 -9.53 6.42 -13.33
C GLY A 29 -10.39 6.39 -14.59
N ASP A 30 -9.76 6.64 -15.72
CA ASP A 30 -10.36 6.73 -17.06
C ASP A 30 -10.76 5.38 -17.69
N GLY A 31 -10.85 4.35 -16.87
CA GLY A 31 -11.26 3.02 -17.31
C GLY A 31 -10.10 2.04 -17.48
N ARG A 32 -8.93 2.32 -16.91
CA ARG A 32 -7.86 1.32 -16.78
C ARG A 32 -8.40 0.10 -16.04
N ARG A 33 -8.15 -1.08 -16.58
CA ARG A 33 -8.68 -2.33 -16.05
C ARG A 33 -7.54 -3.30 -15.78
N PHE A 34 -7.60 -3.88 -14.59
CA PHE A 34 -6.69 -4.95 -14.17
C PHE A 34 -7.53 -6.14 -13.74
N SER A 35 -7.20 -7.33 -14.21
CA SER A 35 -7.77 -8.54 -13.63
C SER A 35 -7.20 -8.77 -12.21
N TYR A 36 -7.86 -9.60 -11.41
CA TYR A 36 -7.29 -10.00 -10.11
C TYR A 36 -5.97 -10.79 -10.30
N GLY A 37 -5.82 -11.49 -11.45
CA GLY A 37 -4.55 -12.11 -11.81
C GLY A 37 -3.44 -11.09 -12.01
N ASP A 38 -3.70 -10.04 -12.80
CA ASP A 38 -2.75 -8.94 -13.00
C ASP A 38 -2.41 -8.26 -11.67
N PHE A 39 -3.43 -7.96 -10.87
CA PHE A 39 -3.25 -7.33 -9.55
C PHE A 39 -2.34 -8.18 -8.65
N PHE A 40 -2.55 -9.48 -8.60
CA PHE A 40 -1.71 -10.39 -7.81
C PHE A 40 -0.27 -10.39 -8.28
N GLU A 41 -0.03 -10.45 -9.59
CA GLU A 41 1.32 -10.38 -10.16
C GLU A 41 2.00 -9.04 -9.84
N ARG A 42 1.27 -7.93 -9.98
CA ARG A 42 1.77 -6.59 -9.67
C ARG A 42 2.15 -6.42 -8.21
N VAL A 43 1.34 -6.95 -7.27
CA VAL A 43 1.66 -6.98 -5.84
C VAL A 43 2.98 -7.70 -5.58
N GLN A 44 3.18 -8.86 -6.21
CA GLN A 44 4.43 -9.63 -6.06
C GLN A 44 5.64 -8.89 -6.61
N ARG A 45 5.51 -8.32 -7.82
CA ARG A 45 6.56 -7.51 -8.44
C ARG A 45 6.90 -6.30 -7.57
N PHE A 46 5.90 -5.61 -7.04
CA PHE A 46 6.16 -4.46 -6.19
C PHE A 46 6.84 -4.84 -4.87
N ALA A 47 6.43 -5.94 -4.23
CA ALA A 47 7.10 -6.48 -3.04
C ALA A 47 8.60 -6.77 -3.30
N ASN A 48 8.91 -7.40 -4.44
CA ASN A 48 10.30 -7.65 -4.85
C ASN A 48 11.04 -6.37 -5.25
N GLY A 49 10.36 -5.44 -5.91
CA GLY A 49 10.90 -4.13 -6.25
C GLY A 49 11.35 -3.36 -5.00
N LEU A 50 10.49 -3.29 -3.97
CA LEU A 50 10.84 -2.66 -2.69
C LEU A 50 12.07 -3.32 -2.04
N ARG A 51 12.15 -4.65 -2.06
CA ARG A 51 13.32 -5.37 -1.55
C ARG A 51 14.59 -5.04 -2.31
N SER A 52 14.50 -4.90 -3.64
CA SER A 52 15.66 -4.53 -4.46
C SER A 52 16.20 -3.14 -4.15
N LEU A 53 15.33 -2.26 -3.62
CA LEU A 53 15.69 -0.94 -3.11
C LEU A 53 16.15 -0.95 -1.64
N GLY A 54 16.25 -2.15 -1.01
CA GLY A 54 16.70 -2.30 0.35
C GLY A 54 15.62 -2.09 1.42
N ILE A 55 14.34 -2.05 1.04
CA ILE A 55 13.21 -1.97 1.97
C ILE A 55 12.87 -3.37 2.50
N GLY A 56 12.70 -3.48 3.80
CA GLY A 56 12.42 -4.75 4.46
C GLY A 56 11.70 -4.62 5.79
N PRO A 57 11.78 -5.67 6.63
CA PRO A 57 11.06 -5.71 7.90
C PRO A 57 11.39 -4.52 8.81
N GLY A 58 10.34 -3.83 9.28
CA GLY A 58 10.46 -2.68 10.19
C GLY A 58 10.63 -1.32 9.50
N ASP A 59 10.94 -1.28 8.20
CA ASP A 59 10.90 -0.03 7.43
C ASP A 59 9.47 0.46 7.27
N THR A 60 9.30 1.78 7.14
CA THR A 60 7.99 2.40 6.89
C THR A 60 7.97 2.99 5.49
N VAL A 61 6.99 2.57 4.70
CA VAL A 61 6.74 3.02 3.34
C VAL A 61 5.51 3.91 3.35
N ALA A 62 5.70 5.20 3.13
CA ALA A 62 4.62 6.18 3.08
C ALA A 62 4.07 6.31 1.66
N MET A 63 2.79 6.65 1.56
CA MET A 63 2.11 6.83 0.29
C MET A 63 1.31 8.12 0.25
N MET A 64 1.63 8.97 -0.72
CA MET A 64 0.92 10.21 -1.09
C MET A 64 0.32 10.02 -2.48
N ASP A 65 -0.87 9.45 -2.53
CA ASP A 65 -1.61 9.18 -3.77
C ASP A 65 -3.10 9.39 -3.53
N TRP A 66 -3.86 9.45 -4.60
CA TRP A 66 -5.31 9.29 -4.60
C TRP A 66 -5.68 7.82 -4.35
N ASP A 67 -6.98 7.51 -4.25
CA ASP A 67 -7.43 6.12 -4.10
C ASP A 67 -7.23 5.33 -5.41
N SER A 68 -5.99 4.99 -5.72
CA SER A 68 -5.58 4.33 -6.95
C SER A 68 -5.42 2.81 -6.78
N HIS A 69 -5.30 2.11 -7.92
CA HIS A 69 -4.93 0.68 -7.93
C HIS A 69 -3.57 0.44 -7.24
N ARG A 70 -2.61 1.37 -7.37
CA ARG A 70 -1.30 1.31 -6.70
C ARG A 70 -1.44 1.36 -5.18
N TYR A 71 -2.43 2.15 -4.70
CA TYR A 71 -2.74 2.20 -3.28
C TYR A 71 -3.18 0.83 -2.76
N LEU A 72 -4.09 0.16 -3.51
CA LEU A 72 -4.55 -1.19 -3.18
C LEU A 72 -3.40 -2.20 -3.24
N GLU A 73 -2.51 -2.11 -4.23
CA GLU A 73 -1.32 -2.95 -4.34
C GLU A 73 -0.40 -2.80 -3.13
N CYS A 74 -0.18 -1.57 -2.65
CA CYS A 74 0.64 -1.27 -1.48
C CYS A 74 0.09 -1.88 -0.19
N PHE A 75 -1.25 -1.97 -0.02
CA PHE A 75 -1.85 -2.61 1.16
C PHE A 75 -1.45 -4.08 1.31
N PHE A 76 -1.08 -4.75 0.22
CA PHE A 76 -0.59 -6.12 0.26
C PHE A 76 0.93 -6.21 0.15
N ALA A 77 1.54 -5.52 -0.80
CA ALA A 77 2.96 -5.64 -1.10
C ALA A 77 3.87 -5.20 0.06
N VAL A 78 3.56 -4.07 0.68
CA VAL A 78 4.37 -3.52 1.78
C VAL A 78 4.33 -4.43 3.01
N PRO A 79 3.15 -4.83 3.54
CA PRO A 79 3.10 -5.75 4.66
C PRO A 79 3.59 -7.17 4.32
N MET A 80 3.56 -7.58 3.05
CA MET A 80 4.05 -8.90 2.61
C MET A 80 5.54 -9.08 2.89
N ILE A 81 6.33 -8.03 2.84
CA ILE A 81 7.77 -8.05 3.13
C ILE A 81 8.10 -7.68 4.59
N GLY A 82 7.09 -7.55 5.45
CA GLY A 82 7.26 -7.17 6.86
C GLY A 82 7.50 -5.67 7.09
N ALA A 83 7.38 -4.85 6.06
CA ALA A 83 7.40 -3.39 6.18
C ALA A 83 6.05 -2.84 6.63
N VAL A 84 6.00 -1.57 7.00
CA VAL A 84 4.81 -0.88 7.51
C VAL A 84 4.31 0.09 6.45
N LEU A 85 3.07 -0.04 6.01
CA LEU A 85 2.44 0.94 5.13
C LEU A 85 1.94 2.14 5.94
N HIS A 86 2.44 3.33 5.63
CA HIS A 86 1.93 4.61 6.16
C HIS A 86 1.02 5.27 5.12
N THR A 87 -0.27 5.28 5.41
CA THR A 87 -1.25 5.95 4.56
C THR A 87 -1.35 7.42 4.93
N ILE A 88 -0.77 8.28 4.10
CA ILE A 88 -0.77 9.74 4.35
C ILE A 88 -2.13 10.32 3.98
N ASN A 89 -2.72 11.06 4.92
CA ASN A 89 -3.90 11.88 4.60
C ASN A 89 -3.45 13.15 3.84
N ILE A 90 -3.58 13.12 2.53
CA ILE A 90 -3.20 14.20 1.62
C ILE A 90 -4.01 15.50 1.79
N ARG A 91 -5.09 15.48 2.57
CA ARG A 91 -5.93 16.66 2.86
C ARG A 91 -5.46 17.43 4.09
N LEU A 92 -4.40 16.98 4.76
CA LEU A 92 -3.76 17.69 5.85
C LEU A 92 -2.98 18.91 5.33
N ALA A 93 -2.78 19.89 6.22
CA ALA A 93 -1.85 20.97 5.92
C ALA A 93 -0.42 20.45 5.71
N PRO A 94 0.39 21.08 4.84
CA PRO A 94 1.75 20.60 4.53
C PRO A 94 2.62 20.33 5.76
N GLU A 95 2.54 21.19 6.77
CA GLU A 95 3.29 21.05 8.02
C GLU A 95 2.86 19.82 8.82
N GLN A 96 1.58 19.47 8.74
CA GLN A 96 1.05 18.25 9.39
C GLN A 96 1.46 17.00 8.64
N ILE A 97 1.48 17.03 7.29
CA ILE A 97 2.01 15.93 6.46
C ILE A 97 3.48 15.69 6.81
N LEU A 98 4.29 16.74 6.78
CA LEU A 98 5.71 16.68 7.18
C LEU A 98 5.90 16.12 8.59
N TYR A 99 5.05 16.54 9.53
CA TYR A 99 5.07 16.00 10.89
C TYR A 99 4.80 14.49 10.89
N THR A 100 3.80 14.01 10.13
CA THR A 100 3.47 12.57 10.11
C THR A 100 4.59 11.73 9.51
N ILE A 101 5.22 12.18 8.42
CA ILE A 101 6.38 11.55 7.78
C ILE A 101 7.53 11.38 8.80
N ASN A 102 7.87 12.44 9.49
CA ASN A 102 8.96 12.42 10.47
C ASN A 102 8.62 11.60 11.72
N HIS A 103 7.38 11.69 12.22
CA HIS A 103 6.94 10.95 13.40
C HIS A 103 6.83 9.44 13.12
N ALA A 104 6.37 9.04 11.94
CA ALA A 104 6.35 7.65 11.49
C ALA A 104 7.77 7.12 11.15
N ARG A 105 8.74 8.04 10.95
CA ARG A 105 10.11 7.72 10.53
C ARG A 105 10.12 7.00 9.18
N ASP A 106 9.38 7.55 8.23
CA ASP A 106 9.27 6.96 6.90
C ASP A 106 10.64 6.78 6.25
N THR A 107 10.88 5.59 5.70
CA THR A 107 12.12 5.22 5.01
C THR A 107 11.98 5.42 3.51
N ALA A 108 10.79 5.15 2.97
CA ALA A 108 10.44 5.36 1.58
C ALA A 108 9.15 6.16 1.45
N LEU A 109 9.01 6.94 0.37
CA LEU A 109 7.83 7.72 0.06
C LEU A 109 7.46 7.54 -1.41
N LEU A 110 6.23 7.08 -1.64
CA LEU A 110 5.60 7.01 -2.95
C LEU A 110 4.78 8.29 -3.15
N VAL A 111 4.99 8.98 -4.27
CA VAL A 111 4.38 10.29 -4.50
C VAL A 111 3.76 10.36 -5.89
N HIS A 112 2.44 10.59 -5.93
CA HIS A 112 1.74 10.90 -7.18
C HIS A 112 2.15 12.28 -7.71
N ASP A 113 2.17 12.43 -9.02
CA ASP A 113 2.58 13.65 -9.71
C ASP A 113 1.93 14.94 -9.16
N ASP A 114 0.66 14.86 -8.76
CA ASP A 114 -0.09 15.98 -8.17
C ASP A 114 0.52 16.49 -6.84
N PHE A 115 1.27 15.64 -6.13
CA PHE A 115 1.84 15.96 -4.82
C PHE A 115 3.34 16.23 -4.83
N VAL A 116 3.98 16.19 -6.00
CA VAL A 116 5.41 16.49 -6.16
C VAL A 116 5.79 17.87 -5.60
N PRO A 117 4.99 18.94 -5.78
CA PRO A 117 5.31 20.23 -5.18
C PRO A 117 5.38 20.22 -3.65
N LEU A 118 4.64 19.31 -2.98
CA LEU A 118 4.75 19.13 -1.53
C LEU A 118 6.06 18.45 -1.16
N LEU A 119 6.47 17.43 -1.91
CA LEU A 119 7.74 16.73 -1.70
C LEU A 119 8.93 17.70 -1.79
N GLU A 120 8.96 18.58 -2.79
CA GLU A 120 10.01 19.60 -2.93
C GLU A 120 10.12 20.49 -1.69
N GLY A 121 8.99 20.84 -1.07
CA GLY A 121 8.94 21.60 0.18
C GLY A 121 9.46 20.85 1.41
N PHE A 122 9.57 19.49 1.33
CA PHE A 122 9.95 18.60 2.44
C PHE A 122 11.37 18.05 2.33
N LYS A 123 12.00 18.09 1.15
CA LYS A 123 13.23 17.38 0.79
C LYS A 123 14.32 17.45 1.87
N ASP A 124 14.56 18.63 2.43
CA ASP A 124 15.60 18.82 3.44
C ASP A 124 15.14 18.64 4.90
N LYS A 125 13.87 18.26 5.09
CA LYS A 125 13.23 18.21 6.41
C LYS A 125 12.81 16.79 6.81
N THR A 126 13.16 15.78 6.02
CA THR A 126 12.78 14.37 6.21
C THR A 126 14.02 13.49 6.36
N PRO A 127 14.72 13.52 7.51
CA PRO A 127 16.04 12.92 7.69
C PRO A 127 16.04 11.38 7.61
N THR A 128 14.90 10.72 7.75
CA THR A 128 14.80 9.26 7.66
C THR A 128 14.45 8.77 6.26
N LEU A 129 13.98 9.65 5.39
CA LEU A 129 13.59 9.32 4.03
C LEU A 129 14.84 9.06 3.19
N LYS A 130 14.91 7.88 2.60
CA LYS A 130 16.05 7.42 1.79
C LYS A 130 15.66 7.16 0.34
N ILE A 131 14.39 6.84 0.10
CA ILE A 131 13.89 6.41 -1.20
C ILE A 131 12.61 7.17 -1.53
N THR A 132 12.56 7.69 -2.75
CA THR A 132 11.38 8.33 -3.31
C THR A 132 10.99 7.65 -4.62
N LEU A 133 9.72 7.25 -4.73
CA LEU A 133 9.18 6.63 -5.94
C LEU A 133 8.10 7.52 -6.54
N ARG A 134 8.21 7.78 -7.83
CA ARG A 134 7.19 8.52 -8.58
C ARG A 134 6.01 7.62 -8.91
N LEU A 135 4.79 8.15 -8.78
CA LEU A 135 3.55 7.54 -9.24
C LEU A 135 2.96 8.43 -10.33
N SER A 136 2.86 7.91 -11.56
CA SER A 136 2.32 8.67 -12.67
C SER A 136 1.11 7.98 -13.30
N ASP A 137 0.09 8.76 -13.67
CA ASP A 137 -1.03 8.29 -14.47
C ASP A 137 -0.77 8.41 -15.97
N GLN A 138 0.32 9.05 -16.35
CA GLN A 138 0.74 9.18 -17.74
C GLN A 138 1.49 7.92 -18.19
N SER A 139 1.42 7.58 -19.47
CA SER A 139 2.24 6.52 -20.03
C SER A 139 3.73 6.91 -19.96
N SER A 140 4.59 5.94 -19.67
CA SER A 140 6.04 6.10 -19.50
C SER A 140 6.78 6.76 -20.69
N ASP A 141 6.09 6.98 -21.82
CA ASP A 141 6.65 7.62 -23.03
C ASP A 141 6.55 9.16 -23.01
N ALA A 142 5.91 9.75 -22.01
CA ALA A 142 5.86 11.19 -21.85
C ALA A 142 7.04 11.63 -20.96
N ASP A 143 8.17 11.96 -21.60
CA ASP A 143 9.26 12.71 -20.98
C ASP A 143 8.73 14.11 -20.57
N ASP A 144 8.03 14.19 -19.45
CA ASP A 144 7.65 15.47 -18.87
C ASP A 144 8.84 16.04 -18.09
N ALA A 145 9.69 16.76 -18.81
CA ALA A 145 10.84 17.46 -18.27
C ALA A 145 10.47 18.61 -17.30
N SER A 146 9.19 18.72 -16.91
CA SER A 146 8.70 19.81 -16.06
C SER A 146 8.92 19.57 -14.57
N THR A 147 9.23 18.33 -14.15
CA THR A 147 9.41 17.98 -12.74
C THR A 147 10.88 18.06 -12.36
N GLN A 148 11.25 19.04 -11.52
CA GLN A 148 12.63 19.19 -10.99
C GLN A 148 12.97 18.19 -9.89
N ALA A 149 11.97 17.46 -9.36
CA ALA A 149 12.20 16.47 -8.32
C ALA A 149 12.91 15.24 -8.91
N GLU A 150 14.06 14.92 -8.38
CA GLU A 150 14.74 13.65 -8.66
C GLU A 150 14.09 12.54 -7.82
N PHE A 151 13.62 11.49 -8.49
CA PHE A 151 13.15 10.26 -7.86
C PHE A 151 14.18 9.16 -8.02
N ASP A 152 14.22 8.24 -7.06
CA ASP A 152 15.10 7.06 -7.16
C ASP A 152 14.58 6.08 -8.21
N ASP A 153 13.25 6.05 -8.44
CA ASP A 153 12.61 5.23 -9.48
C ASP A 153 11.17 5.70 -9.75
N GLU A 154 10.55 5.09 -10.78
CA GLU A 154 9.14 5.20 -11.09
C GLU A 154 8.45 3.85 -10.84
N TYR A 155 7.19 3.88 -10.39
CA TYR A 155 6.45 2.70 -9.94
C TYR A 155 6.35 1.61 -11.00
N GLU A 156 5.86 1.94 -12.20
CA GLU A 156 5.68 0.95 -13.27
C GLU A 156 7.03 0.45 -13.81
N HIS A 157 8.04 1.31 -13.84
CA HIS A 157 9.39 0.92 -14.21
C HIS A 157 9.97 -0.08 -13.18
N LEU A 158 9.77 0.18 -11.88
CA LEU A 158 10.19 -0.75 -10.83
C LEU A 158 9.50 -2.11 -10.97
N LEU A 159 8.19 -2.13 -11.26
CA LEU A 159 7.44 -3.37 -11.48
C LEU A 159 7.95 -4.15 -12.69
N SER A 160 8.24 -3.45 -13.79
CA SER A 160 8.63 -4.09 -15.06
C SER A 160 9.89 -4.95 -14.96
N ARG A 161 10.83 -4.59 -14.08
CA ARG A 161 12.10 -5.29 -13.88
C ARG A 161 12.13 -6.24 -12.69
N ALA A 162 11.08 -6.22 -11.85
CA ALA A 162 11.02 -7.07 -10.67
C ALA A 162 10.46 -8.46 -10.99
N SER A 163 10.95 -9.49 -10.30
CA SER A 163 10.44 -10.86 -10.40
C SER A 163 9.04 -10.96 -9.79
N VAL A 164 8.24 -11.88 -10.32
CA VAL A 164 6.95 -12.29 -9.73
C VAL A 164 7.12 -13.32 -8.61
N GLU A 165 8.25 -14.05 -8.57
CA GLU A 165 8.49 -15.04 -7.54
C GLU A 165 8.92 -14.35 -6.24
N VAL A 166 8.06 -14.36 -5.23
CA VAL A 166 8.31 -13.76 -3.93
C VAL A 166 8.69 -14.85 -2.94
N ASP A 167 9.93 -14.83 -2.49
CA ASP A 167 10.32 -15.56 -1.28
C ASP A 167 9.82 -14.75 -0.07
N ALA A 168 8.72 -15.18 0.52
CA ALA A 168 8.11 -14.50 1.65
C ALA A 168 8.05 -15.46 2.86
N PRO A 169 9.14 -15.54 3.67
CA PRO A 169 9.15 -16.36 4.86
C PRO A 169 8.09 -15.89 5.87
N ASP A 170 7.65 -16.80 6.72
CA ASP A 170 6.79 -16.46 7.84
C ASP A 170 7.54 -15.59 8.85
N PHE A 171 6.80 -14.66 9.46
CA PHE A 171 7.29 -13.79 10.52
C PHE A 171 6.22 -13.61 11.60
N ASP A 172 6.55 -12.92 12.68
CA ASP A 172 5.61 -12.67 13.78
C ASP A 172 4.39 -11.87 13.30
N GLU A 173 3.22 -12.44 13.46
CA GLU A 173 1.94 -11.82 13.10
C GLU A 173 1.61 -10.55 13.90
N ASN A 174 2.31 -10.29 15.00
CA ASN A 174 2.12 -9.11 15.84
C ASN A 174 2.94 -7.89 15.39
N ILE A 175 3.81 -8.02 14.39
CA ILE A 175 4.50 -6.84 13.84
C ILE A 175 3.51 -5.87 13.20
N ARG A 176 3.87 -4.60 13.19
CA ARG A 176 3.07 -3.56 12.53
C ARG A 176 2.96 -3.84 11.04
N ALA A 177 1.77 -3.67 10.50
CA ALA A 177 1.51 -3.78 9.07
C ALA A 177 1.14 -2.43 8.45
N THR A 178 0.39 -1.61 9.19
CA THR A 178 -0.02 -0.28 8.73
C THR A 178 0.07 0.73 9.85
N THR A 179 0.28 1.99 9.46
CA THR A 179 0.10 3.17 10.33
C THR A 179 -0.63 4.26 9.57
N PHE A 180 -1.41 5.05 10.28
CA PHE A 180 -2.07 6.24 9.76
C PHE A 180 -2.26 7.25 10.88
N TYR A 181 -2.67 8.46 10.52
CA TYR A 181 -2.82 9.55 11.48
C TYR A 181 -4.24 10.10 11.50
N THR A 182 -4.78 10.21 12.70
CA THR A 182 -6.08 10.85 12.93
C THR A 182 -5.89 12.31 13.32
N THR A 183 -6.74 13.18 12.77
CA THR A 183 -6.80 14.59 13.18
C THR A 183 -7.55 14.70 14.50
N GLY A 184 -6.85 15.10 15.57
CA GLY A 184 -7.51 15.53 16.79
C GLY A 184 -8.01 16.98 16.64
N THR A 185 -8.98 17.37 17.45
CA THR A 185 -9.49 18.77 17.50
C THR A 185 -8.44 19.76 18.02
N THR A 186 -7.37 19.29 18.61
CA THR A 186 -6.30 20.12 19.20
C THR A 186 -4.95 19.41 19.05
N GLY A 187 -3.98 20.09 18.43
CA GLY A 187 -2.59 19.64 18.36
C GLY A 187 -2.24 18.85 17.11
N ASN A 188 -1.07 18.19 17.12
CA ASN A 188 -0.57 17.39 16.02
C ASN A 188 -1.40 16.11 15.80
N PRO A 189 -1.47 15.61 14.56
CA PRO A 189 -2.10 14.32 14.25
C PRO A 189 -1.53 13.19 15.12
N LYS A 190 -2.40 12.27 15.55
CA LYS A 190 -2.02 11.14 16.39
C LYS A 190 -1.89 9.87 15.54
N GLY A 191 -0.74 9.22 15.66
CA GLY A 191 -0.47 7.95 14.95
C GLY A 191 -1.26 6.79 15.56
N VAL A 192 -1.89 6.02 14.69
CA VAL A 192 -2.55 4.75 15.00
C VAL A 192 -1.89 3.68 14.14
N TYR A 193 -1.72 2.49 14.65
CA TYR A 193 -1.16 1.38 13.90
C TYR A 193 -1.95 0.08 14.14
N PHE A 194 -1.88 -0.80 13.15
CA PHE A 194 -2.40 -2.15 13.25
C PHE A 194 -1.33 -3.17 12.90
N SER A 195 -1.34 -4.29 13.62
CA SER A 195 -0.51 -5.46 13.30
C SER A 195 -1.11 -6.28 12.16
N GLN A 196 -0.32 -7.17 11.58
CA GLN A 196 -0.77 -8.18 10.61
C GLN A 196 -1.99 -8.94 11.13
N ARG A 197 -1.87 -9.49 12.35
CA ARG A 197 -2.93 -10.23 13.05
C ARG A 197 -4.23 -9.43 13.17
N GLN A 198 -4.14 -8.15 13.60
CA GLN A 198 -5.33 -7.31 13.78
C GLN A 198 -6.07 -7.08 12.47
N ILE A 199 -5.35 -6.82 11.37
CA ILE A 199 -5.96 -6.62 10.04
C ILE A 199 -6.61 -7.90 9.55
N VAL A 200 -5.93 -9.06 9.65
CA VAL A 200 -6.49 -10.34 9.22
C VAL A 200 -7.74 -10.69 10.01
N LEU A 201 -7.72 -10.55 11.34
CA LEU A 201 -8.90 -10.84 12.18
C LEU A 201 -10.05 -9.88 11.89
N HIS A 202 -9.76 -8.59 11.67
CA HIS A 202 -10.77 -7.62 11.28
C HIS A 202 -11.41 -8.00 9.94
N THR A 203 -10.60 -8.31 8.94
CA THR A 203 -11.07 -8.73 7.61
C THR A 203 -11.95 -9.97 7.69
N LEU A 204 -11.53 -10.99 8.44
CA LEU A 204 -12.34 -12.20 8.62
C LEU A 204 -13.65 -11.91 9.38
N GLY A 205 -13.60 -11.07 10.42
CA GLY A 205 -14.80 -10.65 11.15
C GLY A 205 -15.82 -9.92 10.29
N VAL A 206 -15.35 -8.97 9.46
CA VAL A 206 -16.19 -8.25 8.50
C VAL A 206 -16.74 -9.19 7.43
N ALA A 207 -15.91 -10.07 6.86
CA ALA A 207 -16.34 -11.05 5.87
C ALA A 207 -17.43 -11.98 6.38
N VAL A 208 -17.29 -12.48 7.63
CA VAL A 208 -18.32 -13.30 8.28
C VAL A 208 -19.61 -12.50 8.50
N GLY A 209 -19.50 -11.27 8.98
CA GLY A 209 -20.67 -10.39 9.16
C GLY A 209 -21.42 -10.15 7.85
N LEU A 210 -20.72 -9.80 6.79
CA LEU A 210 -21.29 -9.55 5.47
C LEU A 210 -21.85 -10.80 4.80
N SER A 211 -21.23 -11.97 4.99
CA SER A 211 -21.69 -13.23 4.42
C SER A 211 -22.90 -13.82 5.15
N SER A 212 -23.10 -13.47 6.43
CA SER A 212 -24.24 -13.93 7.25
C SER A 212 -25.41 -12.96 7.27
N ALA A 213 -25.33 -11.80 6.61
CA ALA A 213 -26.42 -10.85 6.50
C ALA A 213 -27.59 -11.42 5.69
N ALA A 214 -28.80 -10.86 5.90
CA ALA A 214 -29.94 -11.14 5.04
C ALA A 214 -29.67 -10.70 3.60
N ASP A 215 -30.38 -11.26 2.62
CA ASP A 215 -30.13 -11.16 1.17
C ASP A 215 -29.75 -9.75 0.67
N GLN A 216 -30.37 -8.70 1.19
CA GLN A 216 -30.07 -7.31 0.78
C GLN A 216 -28.78 -6.71 1.38
N GLY A 217 -28.20 -7.34 2.36
CA GLY A 217 -26.96 -6.90 3.02
C GLY A 217 -25.77 -7.84 2.80
N ARG A 218 -26.00 -8.95 2.09
CA ARG A 218 -24.96 -9.94 1.82
C ARG A 218 -24.10 -9.48 0.65
N VAL A 219 -22.78 -9.62 0.82
CA VAL A 219 -21.84 -9.39 -0.29
C VAL A 219 -21.73 -10.65 -1.14
N HIS A 220 -21.89 -10.48 -2.44
CA HIS A 220 -21.81 -11.51 -3.46
C HIS A 220 -20.58 -11.32 -4.34
N VAL A 221 -20.16 -12.37 -5.04
CA VAL A 221 -19.00 -12.33 -5.93
C VAL A 221 -19.16 -11.34 -7.10
N ASP A 222 -20.39 -11.07 -7.50
CA ASP A 222 -20.72 -10.17 -8.61
C ASP A 222 -20.94 -8.70 -8.16
N ASP A 223 -20.80 -8.42 -6.87
CA ASP A 223 -20.94 -7.05 -6.35
C ASP A 223 -19.78 -6.17 -6.78
N VAL A 224 -20.07 -4.92 -7.07
CA VAL A 224 -19.10 -3.88 -7.35
C VAL A 224 -18.87 -3.05 -6.10
N TYR A 225 -17.65 -3.07 -5.57
CA TYR A 225 -17.26 -2.20 -4.47
C TYR A 225 -16.54 -0.96 -5.00
N MET A 226 -17.00 0.20 -4.59
CA MET A 226 -16.39 1.49 -4.92
C MET A 226 -16.02 2.20 -3.61
N PRO A 227 -14.74 2.31 -3.28
CA PRO A 227 -14.28 3.14 -2.16
C PRO A 227 -14.52 4.62 -2.46
N ILE A 228 -14.87 5.41 -1.42
CA ILE A 228 -15.17 6.84 -1.54
C ILE A 228 -14.18 7.64 -0.69
#